data_4711182a184ddc3c92daff2e9edb62f1
#
_entry.id   4711182a184ddc3c92daff2e9edb62f1
#
_cell.length_a   1.000
_cell.length_b   1.000
_cell.length_c   1.000
_cell.angle_alpha   90.00
_cell.angle_beta   90.00
_cell.angle_gamma   90.00
#
_symmetry.space_group_name_H-M   'P 1'
#
loop_
_entity.id
_entity.type
_entity.pdbx_description
1 polymer ?
#
loop_
_entity_poly.entity_id
_entity_poly.type
_entity_poly.pdbx_seq_one_letter_code
_entity_poly.pdbx_strand_id
1 'polypeptide(L)'
;TQVLLEAKPLFKMYFKAKSDFVRDPIPETAIQEIRRRLMRNSGSIIFTPYGGKMNRISEFETPFPHRNGTKYMIQYVTAWQDGRESEATNLKWIRSVYKFMKPYVSQHPRTAYDNYRDFDLGMNVKANIITPKKASFWGYKYFKRNFNRLVQIKGKIDPGNFFWHEQSIPSPNYVQWPKKIGGESAG
;
A
#
# COMPACT_ATOMS: atom_id res chain seq x y z
N THR A 1 25.84 -10.44 -14.16
CA THR A 1 24.97 -9.83 -15.20
C THR A 1 23.95 -10.84 -15.71
N GLN A 2 24.32 -12.11 -15.89
CA GLN A 2 23.43 -13.17 -16.40
C GLN A 2 22.23 -13.43 -15.48
N VAL A 3 22.43 -13.45 -14.17
CA VAL A 3 21.35 -13.64 -13.17
C VAL A 3 20.27 -12.58 -13.27
N LEU A 4 20.63 -11.34 -13.61
CA LEU A 4 19.68 -10.25 -13.79
C LEU A 4 18.87 -10.39 -15.10
N LEU A 5 19.49 -10.99 -16.13
CA LEU A 5 18.84 -11.19 -17.43
C LEU A 5 17.88 -12.40 -17.44
N GLU A 6 18.13 -13.38 -16.60
CA GLU A 6 17.30 -14.58 -16.52
C GLU A 6 15.95 -14.34 -15.84
N ALA A 7 15.78 -13.21 -15.12
CA ALA A 7 14.56 -12.80 -14.39
C ALA A 7 13.94 -13.91 -13.51
N LYS A 8 14.75 -14.93 -13.14
CA LYS A 8 14.31 -16.01 -12.26
C LYS A 8 14.50 -15.58 -10.80
N PRO A 9 13.47 -15.64 -9.96
CA PRO A 9 13.67 -15.40 -8.53
C PRO A 9 14.62 -16.46 -7.96
N LEU A 10 15.62 -16.00 -7.21
CA LEU A 10 16.59 -16.88 -6.54
C LEU A 10 15.91 -17.85 -5.56
N PHE A 11 14.78 -17.44 -5.02
CA PHE A 11 13.94 -18.24 -4.11
C PHE A 11 12.50 -17.75 -4.17
N LYS A 12 11.57 -18.66 -3.92
CA LYS A 12 10.13 -18.35 -3.83
C LYS A 12 9.77 -18.04 -2.39
N MET A 13 9.24 -16.85 -2.16
CA MET A 13 8.87 -16.37 -0.83
C MET A 13 7.59 -15.54 -0.89
N TYR A 14 6.73 -15.70 0.10
CA TYR A 14 5.57 -14.85 0.33
C TYR A 14 5.94 -13.76 1.33
N PHE A 15 5.33 -12.61 1.22
CA PHE A 15 5.52 -11.54 2.19
C PHE A 15 4.25 -10.70 2.38
N LYS A 16 4.15 -10.05 3.51
CA LYS A 16 3.19 -8.98 3.77
C LYS A 16 3.94 -7.75 4.22
N ALA A 17 3.61 -6.60 3.62
CA ALA A 17 4.10 -5.30 4.05
C ALA A 17 2.95 -4.41 4.47
N LYS A 18 3.22 -3.51 5.41
CA LYS A 18 2.38 -2.39 5.81
C LYS A 18 3.26 -1.17 6.04
N SER A 19 2.68 0.02 6.04
CA SER A 19 3.45 1.24 6.28
C SER A 19 2.65 2.29 7.04
N ASP A 20 3.37 3.17 7.71
CA ASP A 20 2.86 4.34 8.39
C ASP A 20 3.81 5.53 8.21
N PHE A 21 3.29 6.74 8.38
CA PHE A 21 4.07 7.97 8.48
C PHE A 21 3.97 8.53 9.88
N VAL A 22 5.11 8.95 10.44
CA VAL A 22 5.24 9.47 11.79
C VAL A 22 5.54 10.96 11.76
N ARG A 23 4.81 11.72 12.55
CA ARG A 23 4.93 13.17 12.67
C ARG A 23 5.47 13.59 14.03
N ASP A 24 5.14 12.87 15.08
CA ASP A 24 5.56 13.14 16.44
C ASP A 24 6.46 12.01 16.96
N PRO A 25 7.39 12.28 17.88
CA PRO A 25 8.24 11.24 18.44
C PRO A 25 7.43 10.12 19.08
N ILE A 26 7.80 8.88 18.78
CA ILE A 26 7.21 7.71 19.43
C ILE A 26 7.81 7.58 20.85
N PRO A 27 7.00 7.44 21.90
CA PRO A 27 7.50 7.28 23.26
C PRO A 27 8.39 6.04 23.40
N GLU A 28 9.39 6.12 24.26
CA GLU A 28 10.31 5.01 24.51
C GLU A 28 9.60 3.72 24.94
N THR A 29 8.57 3.83 25.76
CA THR A 29 7.75 2.68 26.19
C THR A 29 7.11 1.94 24.99
N ALA A 30 6.68 2.69 23.96
CA ALA A 30 6.15 2.10 22.74
C ALA A 30 7.25 1.45 21.89
N ILE A 31 8.45 2.03 21.83
CA ILE A 31 9.61 1.44 21.15
C ILE A 31 10.03 0.13 21.82
N GLN A 32 10.05 0.09 23.15
CA GLN A 32 10.34 -1.14 23.90
C GLN A 32 9.31 -2.24 23.65
N GLU A 33 8.03 -1.89 23.54
CA GLU A 33 6.97 -2.85 23.20
C GLU A 33 7.11 -3.36 21.74
N ILE A 34 7.47 -2.50 20.80
CA ILE A 34 7.79 -2.91 19.42
C ILE A 34 8.93 -3.93 19.42
N ARG A 35 10.02 -3.64 20.15
CA ARG A 35 11.15 -4.57 20.29
C ARG A 35 10.71 -5.93 20.81
N ARG A 36 9.89 -5.98 21.87
CA ARG A 36 9.35 -7.24 22.42
C ARG A 36 8.53 -8.02 21.38
N ARG A 37 7.77 -7.33 20.54
CA ARG A 37 6.98 -7.96 19.46
C ARG A 37 7.86 -8.49 18.33
N LEU A 38 8.94 -7.79 17.99
CA LEU A 38 9.93 -8.25 17.01
C LEU A 38 10.65 -9.51 17.46
N MET A 39 11.03 -9.59 18.73
CA MET A 39 11.71 -10.77 19.28
C MET A 39 10.86 -12.06 19.25
N ARG A 40 9.56 -11.96 19.06
CA ARG A 40 8.61 -13.09 19.03
C ARG A 40 8.27 -13.58 17.62
N ASN A 41 8.83 -12.97 16.60
CA ASN A 41 8.55 -13.29 15.20
C ASN A 41 9.74 -12.87 14.30
N SER A 42 9.83 -13.47 13.12
CA SER A 42 10.87 -13.17 12.12
C SER A 42 10.62 -11.90 11.29
N GLY A 43 9.62 -11.08 11.65
CA GLY A 43 9.34 -9.84 10.95
C GLY A 43 10.38 -8.75 11.19
N SER A 44 10.36 -7.73 10.34
CA SER A 44 11.25 -6.57 10.38
C SER A 44 10.46 -5.27 10.41
N ILE A 45 11.05 -4.24 11.00
CA ILE A 45 10.55 -2.86 10.94
C ILE A 45 11.69 -1.98 10.43
N ILE A 46 11.42 -1.22 9.37
CA ILE A 46 12.39 -0.35 8.73
C ILE A 46 11.91 1.09 8.93
N PHE A 47 12.80 1.95 9.45
CA PHE A 47 12.57 3.36 9.63
C PHE A 47 13.33 4.14 8.55
N THR A 48 12.60 4.89 7.72
CA THR A 48 13.18 5.73 6.67
C THR A 48 13.01 7.19 7.06
N PRO A 49 14.10 7.91 7.42
CA PRO A 49 14.01 9.29 7.86
C PRO A 49 13.60 10.22 6.73
N TYR A 50 12.81 11.23 7.06
CA TYR A 50 12.38 12.31 6.19
C TYR A 50 12.83 13.66 6.76
N GLY A 51 12.87 14.69 5.92
CA GLY A 51 13.28 16.03 6.32
C GLY A 51 13.96 16.80 5.19
N GLY A 52 14.71 17.84 5.52
CA GLY A 52 15.47 18.63 4.55
C GLY A 52 14.62 19.09 3.36
N LYS A 53 15.04 18.75 2.15
CA LYS A 53 14.35 19.12 0.91
C LYS A 53 12.90 18.60 0.86
N MET A 54 12.62 17.43 1.41
CA MET A 54 11.27 16.84 1.44
C MET A 54 10.24 17.75 2.13
N ASN A 55 10.62 18.42 3.21
CA ASN A 55 9.73 19.33 3.95
C ASN A 55 9.41 20.63 3.20
N ARG A 56 10.22 20.98 2.20
CA ARG A 56 10.07 22.21 1.41
C ARG A 56 9.22 22.03 0.15
N ILE A 57 8.95 20.80 -0.24
CA ILE A 57 8.14 20.45 -1.40
C ILE A 57 6.67 20.39 -0.96
N SER A 58 5.79 21.07 -1.72
CA SER A 58 4.35 21.00 -1.46
C SER A 58 3.81 19.59 -1.58
N GLU A 59 2.84 19.22 -0.74
CA GLU A 59 2.16 17.92 -0.84
C GLU A 59 1.34 17.75 -2.13
N PHE A 60 1.12 18.84 -2.88
CA PHE A 60 0.37 18.84 -4.13
C PHE A 60 1.27 18.88 -5.39
N GLU A 61 2.58 19.06 -5.24
CA GLU A 61 3.50 19.18 -6.37
C GLU A 61 3.64 17.88 -7.16
N THR A 62 3.63 16.76 -6.44
CA THR A 62 3.67 15.41 -7.03
C THR A 62 2.53 14.55 -6.47
N PRO A 63 2.28 13.34 -7.02
CA PRO A 63 1.31 12.42 -6.43
C PRO A 63 1.60 12.06 -4.97
N PHE A 64 2.89 12.04 -4.57
CA PHE A 64 3.34 11.68 -3.22
C PHE A 64 3.11 12.83 -2.23
N PRO A 65 2.18 12.72 -1.27
CA PRO A 65 1.76 13.83 -0.40
C PRO A 65 2.41 13.84 0.99
N HIS A 66 3.26 12.88 1.32
CA HIS A 66 3.81 12.71 2.67
C HIS A 66 5.08 13.55 2.84
N ARG A 67 4.91 14.86 3.02
CA ARG A 67 5.96 15.89 2.95
C ARG A 67 6.15 16.58 4.28
N ASN A 68 5.83 17.87 4.34
CA ASN A 68 6.02 18.71 5.51
C ASN A 68 5.49 18.09 6.81
N GLY A 69 6.30 18.15 7.87
CA GLY A 69 5.99 17.62 9.18
C GLY A 69 6.12 16.10 9.32
N THR A 70 6.44 15.36 8.25
CA THR A 70 6.78 13.94 8.35
C THR A 70 8.23 13.79 8.83
N LYS A 71 8.43 13.11 9.95
CA LYS A 71 9.75 12.82 10.52
C LYS A 71 10.39 11.60 9.88
N TYR A 72 9.62 10.54 9.73
CA TYR A 72 10.04 9.29 9.07
C TYR A 72 8.84 8.45 8.66
N MET A 73 9.10 7.52 7.75
CA MET A 73 8.18 6.46 7.38
C MET A 73 8.59 5.17 8.09
N ILE A 74 7.62 4.36 8.44
CA ILE A 74 7.81 3.01 8.96
C ILE A 74 7.31 2.02 7.92
N GLN A 75 8.14 1.03 7.58
CA GLN A 75 7.72 -0.19 6.89
C GLN A 75 7.74 -1.36 7.88
N TYR A 76 6.64 -2.06 7.97
CA TYR A 76 6.51 -3.34 8.66
C TYR A 76 6.56 -4.42 7.60
N VAL A 77 7.39 -5.45 7.78
CA VAL A 77 7.54 -6.55 6.81
C VAL A 77 7.59 -7.87 7.56
N THR A 78 6.91 -8.84 7.05
CA THR A 78 7.09 -10.24 7.42
C THR A 78 7.07 -11.09 6.17
N ALA A 79 7.87 -12.16 6.17
CA ALA A 79 7.98 -13.06 5.02
C ALA A 79 7.97 -14.51 5.49
N TRP A 80 7.49 -15.40 4.62
CA TRP A 80 7.44 -16.84 4.90
C TRP A 80 7.59 -17.64 3.60
N GLN A 81 8.00 -18.88 3.76
CA GLN A 81 7.97 -19.88 2.69
C GLN A 81 6.62 -20.62 2.73
N ASP A 82 6.41 -21.61 1.85
CA ASP A 82 5.15 -22.33 1.77
C ASP A 82 4.70 -22.91 3.13
N GLY A 83 3.40 -22.78 3.41
CA GLY A 83 2.76 -23.30 4.61
C GLY A 83 1.66 -22.39 5.17
N ARG A 84 0.42 -22.90 5.24
CA ARG A 84 -0.75 -22.15 5.74
C ARG A 84 -0.59 -21.68 7.19
N GLU A 85 0.05 -22.49 8.02
CA GLU A 85 0.27 -22.18 9.43
C GLU A 85 1.26 -21.03 9.61
N SER A 86 2.32 -21.01 8.80
CA SER A 86 3.29 -19.93 8.72
C SER A 86 2.62 -18.64 8.23
N GLU A 87 1.78 -18.69 7.21
CA GLU A 87 1.02 -17.55 6.72
C GLU A 87 0.14 -16.93 7.80
N ALA A 88 -0.73 -17.73 8.44
CA ALA A 88 -1.65 -17.25 9.46
C ALA A 88 -0.92 -16.57 10.63
N THR A 89 0.19 -17.14 11.08
CA THR A 89 1.02 -16.60 12.15
C THR A 89 1.63 -15.26 11.77
N ASN A 90 2.22 -15.16 10.58
CA ASN A 90 2.85 -13.95 10.09
C ASN A 90 1.83 -12.83 9.85
N LEU A 91 0.68 -13.12 9.26
CA LEU A 91 -0.40 -12.15 9.06
C LEU A 91 -0.96 -11.65 10.39
N LYS A 92 -1.16 -12.53 11.38
CA LYS A 92 -1.61 -12.16 12.73
C LYS A 92 -0.60 -11.24 13.41
N TRP A 93 0.68 -11.57 13.32
CA TRP A 93 1.74 -10.76 13.90
C TRP A 93 1.77 -9.35 13.32
N ILE A 94 1.91 -9.19 11.98
CA ILE A 94 2.04 -7.88 11.35
C ILE A 94 0.79 -7.01 11.58
N ARG A 95 -0.41 -7.59 11.56
CA ARG A 95 -1.66 -6.90 11.87
C ARG A 95 -1.70 -6.44 13.32
N SER A 96 -1.18 -7.24 14.26
CA SER A 96 -1.12 -6.88 15.67
C SER A 96 -0.15 -5.72 15.94
N VAL A 97 1.03 -5.72 15.29
CA VAL A 97 2.00 -4.61 15.35
C VAL A 97 1.39 -3.35 14.76
N TYR A 98 0.81 -3.46 13.57
CA TYR A 98 0.15 -2.35 12.91
C TYR A 98 -0.98 -1.75 13.76
N LYS A 99 -1.81 -2.59 14.39
CA LYS A 99 -2.87 -2.15 15.32
C LYS A 99 -2.29 -1.42 16.53
N PHE A 100 -1.23 -1.95 17.12
CA PHE A 100 -0.54 -1.34 18.26
C PHE A 100 -0.01 0.05 17.92
N MET A 101 0.54 0.23 16.72
CA MET A 101 1.11 1.50 16.28
C MET A 101 0.10 2.61 16.03
N LYS A 102 -1.20 2.31 15.98
CA LYS A 102 -2.26 3.28 15.64
C LYS A 102 -2.16 4.62 16.38
N PRO A 103 -1.94 4.71 17.71
CA PRO A 103 -1.90 6.00 18.41
C PRO A 103 -0.61 6.80 18.16
N TYR A 104 0.43 6.21 17.58
CA TYR A 104 1.77 6.81 17.45
C TYR A 104 2.10 7.26 16.02
N VAL A 105 1.18 7.12 15.09
CA VAL A 105 1.37 7.41 13.68
C VAL A 105 0.38 8.46 13.19
N SER A 106 0.53 8.90 11.95
CA SER A 106 -0.36 9.90 11.34
C SER A 106 -1.85 9.53 11.51
N GLN A 107 -2.67 10.53 11.82
CA GLN A 107 -4.12 10.41 12.00
C GLN A 107 -4.86 11.33 11.01
N HIS A 108 -6.10 11.00 10.72
CA HIS A 108 -7.05 11.81 9.94
C HIS A 108 -6.59 12.21 8.52
N PRO A 109 -6.26 11.28 7.65
CA PRO A 109 -6.30 9.82 7.80
C PRO A 109 -4.99 9.25 8.33
N ARG A 110 -5.03 8.01 8.83
CA ARG A 110 -3.83 7.19 8.96
C ARG A 110 -3.31 6.90 7.56
N THR A 111 -2.11 7.38 7.24
CA THR A 111 -1.56 7.35 5.89
C THR A 111 -0.60 6.17 5.69
N ALA A 112 -0.45 5.74 4.45
CA ALA A 112 0.42 4.64 4.06
C ALA A 112 1.18 4.99 2.77
N TYR A 113 2.20 4.21 2.43
CA TYR A 113 3.00 4.38 1.24
C TYR A 113 2.53 3.46 0.12
N ASP A 114 2.24 4.00 -1.05
CA ASP A 114 1.66 3.27 -2.18
C ASP A 114 2.56 2.13 -2.69
N ASN A 115 3.88 2.31 -2.67
CA ASN A 115 4.80 1.24 -3.07
C ASN A 115 4.87 0.07 -2.08
N TYR A 116 4.33 0.22 -0.86
CA TYR A 116 4.16 -0.87 0.11
C TYR A 116 2.69 -1.25 0.19
N ARG A 117 2.15 -1.74 -0.94
CA ARG A 117 0.73 -2.04 -1.11
C ARG A 117 0.20 -2.95 -0.03
N ASP A 118 -0.90 -2.53 0.56
CA ASP A 118 -1.56 -3.25 1.65
C ASP A 118 -3.05 -3.41 1.36
N PHE A 119 -3.45 -4.60 0.94
CA PHE A 119 -4.85 -4.91 0.63
C PHE A 119 -5.77 -4.90 1.85
N ASP A 120 -5.23 -4.92 3.08
CA ASP A 120 -6.03 -4.72 4.28
C ASP A 120 -6.62 -3.28 4.36
N LEU A 121 -6.07 -2.33 3.61
CA LEU A 121 -6.60 -0.96 3.51
C LEU A 121 -7.83 -0.86 2.61
N GLY A 122 -8.05 -1.87 1.79
CA GLY A 122 -9.09 -1.96 0.79
C GLY A 122 -8.54 -2.30 -0.58
N MET A 123 -9.39 -2.86 -1.43
CA MET A 123 -9.04 -3.27 -2.78
C MET A 123 -10.22 -3.18 -3.74
N ASN A 124 -9.92 -3.05 -5.00
CA ASN A 124 -10.86 -3.16 -6.09
C ASN A 124 -11.15 -4.64 -6.37
N VAL A 125 -12.40 -4.98 -6.57
CA VAL A 125 -12.80 -6.35 -6.95
C VAL A 125 -13.12 -6.37 -8.44
N LYS A 126 -12.44 -7.23 -9.20
CA LYS A 126 -12.52 -7.30 -10.68
C LYS A 126 -13.94 -7.50 -11.21
N ALA A 127 -14.81 -8.17 -10.46
CA ALA A 127 -16.20 -8.45 -10.83
C ALA A 127 -17.17 -7.27 -10.54
N ASN A 128 -16.73 -6.25 -9.80
CA ASN A 128 -17.58 -5.15 -9.36
C ASN A 128 -17.20 -3.84 -10.06
N ILE A 129 -18.20 -3.00 -10.29
CA ILE A 129 -17.96 -1.62 -10.71
C ILE A 129 -17.17 -0.90 -9.62
N ILE A 130 -15.97 -0.51 -9.99
CA ILE A 130 -15.05 0.22 -9.12
C ILE A 130 -15.36 1.70 -9.26
N THR A 131 -15.90 2.31 -8.22
CA THR A 131 -16.17 3.74 -8.22
C THR A 131 -15.08 4.50 -7.46
N PRO A 132 -14.79 5.76 -7.82
CA PRO A 132 -13.88 6.61 -7.05
C PRO A 132 -14.26 6.68 -5.57
N LYS A 133 -15.55 6.69 -5.24
CA LYS A 133 -16.04 6.67 -3.86
C LYS A 133 -15.59 5.41 -3.10
N LYS A 134 -15.70 4.22 -3.70
CA LYS A 134 -15.20 2.97 -3.08
C LYS A 134 -13.68 2.99 -2.94
N ALA A 135 -12.97 3.37 -4.00
CA ALA A 135 -11.51 3.43 -3.99
C ALA A 135 -10.95 4.50 -3.02
N SER A 136 -11.72 5.51 -2.65
CA SER A 136 -11.28 6.57 -1.74
C SER A 136 -10.91 6.05 -0.35
N PHE A 137 -11.45 4.92 0.12
CA PHE A 137 -11.12 4.32 1.42
C PHE A 137 -9.63 4.00 1.56
N TRP A 138 -8.98 3.52 0.50
CA TRP A 138 -7.53 3.30 0.46
C TRP A 138 -6.80 4.45 -0.22
N GLY A 139 -7.41 5.08 -1.22
CA GLY A 139 -6.82 6.13 -2.02
C GLY A 139 -6.39 7.36 -1.21
N TYR A 140 -7.22 7.82 -0.28
CA TYR A 140 -6.84 8.93 0.61
C TYR A 140 -5.73 8.57 1.61
N LYS A 141 -5.55 7.30 1.94
CA LYS A 141 -4.43 6.87 2.79
C LYS A 141 -3.09 6.98 2.07
N TYR A 142 -3.06 6.69 0.77
CA TYR A 142 -1.87 6.78 -0.07
C TYR A 142 -1.62 8.20 -0.59
N PHE A 143 -2.67 8.86 -1.07
CA PHE A 143 -2.53 10.08 -1.87
C PHE A 143 -3.14 11.33 -1.24
N LYS A 144 -3.76 11.23 -0.07
CA LYS A 144 -4.51 12.33 0.56
C LYS A 144 -5.43 13.00 -0.47
N ARG A 145 -5.46 14.36 -0.52
CA ARG A 145 -6.28 15.13 -1.47
C ARG A 145 -5.84 14.96 -2.93
N ASN A 146 -4.60 14.51 -3.19
CA ASN A 146 -4.14 14.23 -4.55
C ASN A 146 -4.93 13.09 -5.21
N PHE A 147 -5.58 12.22 -4.43
CA PHE A 147 -6.41 11.13 -4.95
C PHE A 147 -7.45 11.63 -5.96
N ASN A 148 -8.15 12.72 -5.66
CA ASN A 148 -9.17 13.28 -6.57
C ASN A 148 -8.58 13.73 -7.91
N ARG A 149 -7.41 14.39 -7.88
CA ARG A 149 -6.70 14.79 -9.09
C ARG A 149 -6.25 13.56 -9.90
N LEU A 150 -5.77 12.53 -9.23
CA LEU A 150 -5.35 11.28 -9.88
C LEU A 150 -6.52 10.55 -10.53
N VAL A 151 -7.71 10.56 -9.93
CA VAL A 151 -8.95 10.05 -10.54
C VAL A 151 -9.26 10.78 -11.85
N GLN A 152 -9.16 12.11 -11.87
CA GLN A 152 -9.39 12.91 -13.10
C GLN A 152 -8.34 12.62 -14.17
N ILE A 153 -7.07 12.49 -13.80
CA ILE A 153 -5.99 12.13 -14.72
C ILE A 153 -6.22 10.72 -15.29
N LYS A 154 -6.58 9.76 -14.43
CA LYS A 154 -6.91 8.39 -14.86
C LYS A 154 -8.03 8.39 -15.91
N GLY A 155 -9.08 9.20 -15.70
CA GLY A 155 -10.18 9.34 -16.66
C GLY A 155 -9.77 9.87 -18.03
N LYS A 156 -8.71 10.68 -18.09
CA LYS A 156 -8.19 11.23 -19.34
C LYS A 156 -7.21 10.30 -20.06
N ILE A 157 -6.33 9.65 -19.30
CA ILE A 157 -5.18 8.89 -19.85
C ILE A 157 -5.52 7.41 -20.05
N ASP A 158 -6.32 6.84 -19.15
CA ASP A 158 -6.70 5.42 -19.16
C ASP A 158 -8.18 5.25 -18.81
N PRO A 159 -9.09 5.82 -19.63
CA PRO A 159 -10.53 5.76 -19.36
C PRO A 159 -11.09 4.35 -19.32
N GLY A 160 -10.52 3.44 -20.13
CA GLY A 160 -10.89 2.03 -20.18
C GLY A 160 -10.27 1.17 -19.09
N ASN A 161 -9.47 1.78 -18.18
CA ASN A 161 -8.81 1.08 -17.07
C ASN A 161 -7.98 -0.14 -17.53
N PHE A 162 -7.26 0.01 -18.63
CA PHE A 162 -6.36 -1.02 -19.19
C PHE A 162 -5.30 -1.43 -18.17
N PHE A 163 -4.65 -0.43 -17.52
CA PHE A 163 -3.69 -0.66 -16.44
C PHE A 163 -4.42 -0.91 -15.11
N TRP A 164 -4.96 -2.10 -14.97
CA TRP A 164 -5.72 -2.51 -13.80
C TRP A 164 -4.89 -3.35 -12.82
N HIS A 165 -5.05 -3.07 -11.55
CA HIS A 165 -4.66 -3.93 -10.43
C HIS A 165 -5.60 -3.66 -9.23
N GLU A 166 -5.48 -4.43 -8.17
CA GLU A 166 -6.38 -4.42 -7.02
C GLU A 166 -6.50 -3.07 -6.31
N GLN A 167 -5.51 -2.20 -6.44
CA GLN A 167 -5.53 -0.84 -5.90
C GLN A 167 -5.23 0.22 -6.98
N SER A 168 -5.51 -0.06 -8.26
CA SER A 168 -5.45 0.97 -9.30
C SER A 168 -6.52 2.03 -9.09
N ILE A 169 -6.14 3.30 -9.29
CA ILE A 169 -7.06 4.43 -9.22
C ILE A 169 -8.11 4.26 -10.32
N PRO A 170 -9.42 4.28 -10.00
CA PRO A 170 -10.47 4.12 -11.00
C PRO A 170 -10.65 5.38 -11.85
N SER A 171 -11.08 5.22 -13.08
CA SER A 171 -11.59 6.32 -13.89
C SER A 171 -12.93 6.82 -13.34
N PRO A 172 -13.22 8.13 -13.35
CA PRO A 172 -14.50 8.66 -12.90
C PRO A 172 -15.68 8.15 -13.73
N ASN A 173 -15.44 7.82 -15.00
CA ASN A 173 -16.44 7.40 -15.98
C ASN A 173 -16.28 5.93 -16.38
N TYR A 174 -15.65 5.10 -15.53
CA TYR A 174 -15.44 3.70 -15.86
C TYR A 174 -16.78 2.98 -16.03
N VAL A 175 -17.14 2.69 -17.28
CA VAL A 175 -18.19 1.74 -17.64
C VAL A 175 -17.52 0.41 -17.89
N GLN A 176 -17.97 -0.62 -17.20
CA GLN A 176 -17.43 -1.97 -17.40
C GLN A 176 -17.62 -2.35 -18.88
N TRP A 177 -16.50 -2.59 -19.58
CA TRP A 177 -16.55 -3.04 -20.98
C TRP A 177 -17.32 -4.38 -21.01
N PRO A 178 -18.33 -4.53 -21.88
CA PRO A 178 -19.05 -5.79 -21.98
C PRO A 178 -18.06 -6.90 -22.28
N LYS A 179 -18.11 -8.00 -21.51
CA LYS A 179 -17.35 -9.21 -21.85
C LYS A 179 -17.68 -9.51 -23.31
N LYS A 180 -16.67 -9.63 -24.18
CA LYS A 180 -16.86 -10.26 -25.49
C LYS A 180 -17.52 -11.61 -25.21
N ILE A 181 -18.78 -11.76 -25.55
CA ILE A 181 -19.47 -13.03 -25.61
C ILE A 181 -18.65 -13.85 -26.59
N GLY A 182 -18.19 -15.03 -26.14
CA GLY A 182 -17.30 -15.89 -26.90
C GLY A 182 -17.75 -16.03 -28.35
N GLY A 183 -16.82 -15.84 -29.27
CA GLY A 183 -17.02 -16.20 -30.66
C GLY A 183 -17.35 -17.68 -30.72
N GLU A 184 -18.49 -17.98 -31.30
CA GLU A 184 -18.84 -19.32 -31.76
C GLU A 184 -17.69 -19.84 -32.58
N SER A 185 -17.19 -21.01 -32.20
CA SER A 185 -16.38 -21.88 -33.06
C SER A 185 -17.26 -22.28 -34.25
N ALA A 186 -17.06 -21.61 -35.39
CA ALA A 186 -17.52 -22.20 -36.66
C ALA A 186 -16.72 -23.45 -36.91
N GLY A 187 -17.48 -24.56 -37.15
CA GLY A 187 -17.04 -25.92 -37.40
C GLY A 187 -16.20 -26.12 -38.66
#